data_f506eb496c31c92f25031508f53c1608
#
_entry.id   f506eb496c31c92f25031508f53c1608
#
_cell.length_a   1.000
_cell.length_b   1.000
_cell.length_c   1.000
_cell.angle_alpha   90.00
_cell.angle_beta   90.00
_cell.angle_gamma   90.00
#
_symmetry.space_group_name_H-M   'P 1'
#
loop_
_entity.id
_entity.type
_entity.pdbx_description
1 polymer ?
#
loop_
_entity_poly.entity_id
_entity_poly.type
_entity_poly.pdbx_seq_one_letter_code
_entity_poly.pdbx_strand_id
1 'polypeptide(L)'
;MSFLDRIAECNAHDPAAYRPLISAGHTIGAVRHRLAQRLRDFPNVFTVSADAVHLLDIFKDADQRSQAVERVVRVLEADGIVRGRRNEAYPVLVNWGDAPLFRIERAAAPHFGIRSYGVHMTGYVRTPDGPQIWVARRAKNKPTYPGMLDNTVAGGQPVGIGLHANMVKECWEEAGIPLELARNAICVGAITYRMDGEDGLKPDVQFCFDLELPADFTPRNTDGEVDEFFLWDWRKTAEVVAETREFKFNCNLVLIDFFIRHGLIDPDRADYLDIVAGLRR
;
A
#
# COMPACT_ATOMS: atom_id res chain seq x y z
N MET A 1 2.10 3.75 23.62
CA MET A 1 1.37 3.93 22.36
C MET A 1 0.26 2.90 22.27
N SER A 2 -0.68 3.05 21.37
CA SER A 2 -1.84 2.15 21.25
C SER A 2 -2.10 1.78 19.78
N PHE A 3 -3.01 0.86 19.51
CA PHE A 3 -3.47 0.57 18.15
C PHE A 3 -4.10 1.81 17.49
N LEU A 4 -4.83 2.62 18.26
CA LEU A 4 -5.41 3.87 17.75
C LEU A 4 -4.34 4.88 17.30
N ASP A 5 -3.19 4.94 17.98
CA ASP A 5 -2.09 5.80 17.56
C ASP A 5 -1.54 5.36 16.20
N ARG A 6 -1.40 4.05 15.96
CA ARG A 6 -0.97 3.51 14.64
C ARG A 6 -1.97 3.84 13.54
N ILE A 7 -3.27 3.71 13.84
CA ILE A 7 -4.35 4.06 12.92
C ILE A 7 -4.34 5.56 12.63
N ALA A 8 -4.18 6.39 13.65
CA ALA A 8 -4.13 7.84 13.51
C ALA A 8 -2.94 8.30 12.66
N GLU A 9 -1.74 7.72 12.88
CA GLU A 9 -0.54 7.99 12.07
C GLU A 9 -0.76 7.70 10.58
N CYS A 10 -1.47 6.62 10.25
CA CYS A 10 -1.78 6.26 8.86
C CYS A 10 -2.91 7.11 8.24
N ASN A 11 -3.62 7.90 9.04
CA ASN A 11 -4.71 8.76 8.58
C ASN A 11 -4.42 10.25 8.78
N ALA A 12 -3.17 10.59 9.09
CA ALA A 12 -2.74 11.98 9.25
C ALA A 12 -2.44 12.61 7.90
N HIS A 13 -3.29 13.56 7.46
CA HIS A 13 -3.06 14.36 6.27
C HIS A 13 -3.76 15.72 6.41
N ASP A 14 -3.21 16.72 5.74
CA ASP A 14 -3.83 18.06 5.62
C ASP A 14 -4.47 18.23 4.23
N PRO A 15 -5.79 18.12 4.12
CA PRO A 15 -6.49 18.30 2.83
C PRO A 15 -6.23 19.67 2.19
N ALA A 16 -5.97 20.73 2.99
CA ALA A 16 -5.72 22.06 2.50
C ALA A 16 -4.37 22.21 1.78
N ALA A 17 -3.45 21.24 1.97
CA ALA A 17 -2.16 21.21 1.28
C ALA A 17 -2.25 20.75 -0.19
N TYR A 18 -3.42 20.30 -0.63
CA TYR A 18 -3.61 19.64 -1.92
C TYR A 18 -4.67 20.30 -2.79
N ARG A 19 -4.55 20.10 -4.10
CA ARG A 19 -5.60 20.34 -5.10
C ARG A 19 -6.05 19.02 -5.67
N PRO A 20 -7.36 18.80 -5.89
CA PRO A 20 -7.85 17.61 -6.56
C PRO A 20 -7.25 17.51 -7.96
N LEU A 21 -6.87 16.29 -8.35
CA LEU A 21 -6.50 15.91 -9.70
C LEU A 21 -7.70 15.31 -10.39
N ILE A 22 -8.08 15.86 -11.53
CA ILE A 22 -9.29 15.48 -12.26
C ILE A 22 -8.89 14.92 -13.64
N SER A 23 -9.52 13.84 -14.03
CA SER A 23 -9.40 13.25 -15.38
C SER A 23 -10.75 12.66 -15.80
N ALA A 24 -11.16 12.92 -17.04
CA ALA A 24 -12.43 12.43 -17.60
C ALA A 24 -13.64 12.72 -16.67
N GLY A 25 -13.68 13.88 -16.02
CA GLY A 25 -14.76 14.30 -15.12
C GLY A 25 -14.71 13.70 -13.71
N HIS A 26 -13.72 12.86 -13.38
CA HIS A 26 -13.58 12.22 -12.07
C HIS A 26 -12.40 12.75 -11.28
N THR A 27 -12.56 12.94 -9.97
CA THR A 27 -11.43 13.17 -9.07
C THR A 27 -10.70 11.84 -8.86
N ILE A 28 -9.46 11.78 -9.33
CA ILE A 28 -8.64 10.57 -9.35
C ILE A 28 -7.45 10.62 -8.41
N GLY A 29 -7.18 11.78 -7.83
CA GLY A 29 -6.05 11.97 -6.94
C GLY A 29 -6.03 13.37 -6.34
N ALA A 30 -4.90 13.72 -5.73
CA ALA A 30 -4.68 15.04 -5.14
C ALA A 30 -3.20 15.42 -5.21
N VAL A 31 -2.92 16.61 -5.69
CA VAL A 31 -1.56 17.11 -5.96
C VAL A 31 -1.22 18.21 -4.99
N ARG A 32 -0.06 18.12 -4.33
CA ARG A 32 0.44 19.21 -3.47
C ARG A 32 0.56 20.52 -4.24
N HIS A 33 0.31 21.64 -3.60
CA HIS A 33 0.34 22.97 -4.22
C HIS A 33 1.67 23.24 -4.96
N ARG A 34 2.79 22.80 -4.40
CA ARG A 34 4.11 22.95 -5.05
C ARG A 34 4.18 22.20 -6.38
N LEU A 35 3.70 20.94 -6.41
CA LEU A 35 3.69 20.17 -7.65
C LEU A 35 2.66 20.73 -8.63
N ALA A 36 1.47 21.14 -8.16
CA ALA A 36 0.47 21.81 -8.99
C ALA A 36 1.04 23.05 -9.70
N GLN A 37 1.88 23.84 -9.00
CA GLN A 37 2.59 24.96 -9.60
C GLN A 37 3.54 24.51 -10.72
N ARG A 38 4.32 23.45 -10.50
CA ARG A 38 5.25 22.88 -11.49
C ARG A 38 4.50 22.31 -12.71
N LEU A 39 3.30 21.74 -12.50
CA LEU A 39 2.48 21.19 -13.60
C LEU A 39 1.96 22.27 -14.57
N ARG A 40 1.99 23.56 -14.23
CA ARG A 40 1.68 24.65 -15.17
C ARG A 40 2.66 24.73 -16.35
N ASP A 41 3.87 24.21 -16.19
CA ASP A 41 4.87 24.18 -17.24
C ASP A 41 4.57 23.11 -18.32
N PHE A 42 3.51 22.33 -18.12
CA PHE A 42 3.03 21.32 -19.07
C PHE A 42 1.61 21.62 -19.57
N PRO A 43 1.37 22.80 -20.20
CA PRO A 43 0.03 23.23 -20.61
C PRO A 43 -0.60 22.32 -21.69
N ASN A 44 0.22 21.52 -22.38
CA ASN A 44 -0.25 20.53 -23.35
C ASN A 44 -0.74 19.21 -22.70
N VAL A 45 -0.60 19.08 -21.37
CA VAL A 45 -1.01 17.88 -20.61
C VAL A 45 -1.99 18.26 -19.52
N PHE A 46 -1.76 19.37 -18.78
CA PHE A 46 -2.57 19.79 -17.64
C PHE A 46 -3.08 21.23 -17.76
N THR A 47 -4.29 21.44 -17.28
CA THR A 47 -4.77 22.77 -16.91
C THR A 47 -4.77 22.87 -15.40
N VAL A 48 -4.17 23.95 -14.86
CA VAL A 48 -4.03 24.17 -13.41
C VAL A 48 -4.73 25.46 -13.02
N SER A 49 -5.85 25.34 -12.31
CA SER A 49 -6.60 26.44 -11.71
C SER A 49 -6.21 26.68 -10.24
N ALA A 50 -6.89 27.63 -9.59
CA ALA A 50 -6.79 27.80 -8.13
C ALA A 50 -7.30 26.57 -7.38
N ASP A 51 -8.34 25.90 -7.91
CA ASP A 51 -9.13 24.91 -7.21
C ASP A 51 -8.76 23.46 -7.59
N ALA A 52 -8.20 23.24 -8.79
CA ALA A 52 -7.95 21.90 -9.31
C ALA A 52 -6.81 21.82 -10.33
N VAL A 53 -6.32 20.60 -10.54
CA VAL A 53 -5.45 20.21 -11.66
C VAL A 53 -6.26 19.27 -12.55
N HIS A 54 -6.38 19.60 -13.84
CA HIS A 54 -7.11 18.78 -14.81
C HIS A 54 -6.14 18.17 -15.82
N LEU A 55 -6.17 16.85 -16.00
CA LEU A 55 -5.61 16.21 -17.17
C LEU A 55 -6.50 16.56 -18.36
N LEU A 56 -5.92 17.04 -19.46
CA LEU A 56 -6.67 17.55 -20.62
C LEU A 56 -7.54 16.45 -21.27
N ASP A 57 -8.76 16.81 -21.63
CA ASP A 57 -9.74 15.91 -22.28
C ASP A 57 -9.44 15.64 -23.78
N ILE A 58 -8.35 16.20 -24.30
CA ILE A 58 -7.86 15.87 -25.65
C ILE A 58 -7.39 14.42 -25.77
N PHE A 59 -6.96 13.82 -24.65
CA PHE A 59 -6.55 12.42 -24.58
C PHE A 59 -7.79 11.54 -24.41
N LYS A 60 -8.17 10.81 -25.48
CA LYS A 60 -9.47 10.14 -25.55
C LYS A 60 -9.49 8.75 -24.92
N ASP A 61 -8.35 8.09 -24.82
CA ASP A 61 -8.23 6.73 -24.30
C ASP A 61 -7.16 6.63 -23.19
N ALA A 62 -7.10 5.45 -22.57
CA ALA A 62 -6.18 5.18 -21.48
C ALA A 62 -4.70 5.24 -21.91
N ASP A 63 -4.39 4.82 -23.13
CA ASP A 63 -3.02 4.80 -23.61
C ASP A 63 -2.51 6.22 -23.90
N GLN A 64 -3.32 7.07 -24.53
CA GLN A 64 -2.99 8.48 -24.75
C GLN A 64 -2.76 9.22 -23.44
N ARG A 65 -3.62 9.01 -22.43
CA ARG A 65 -3.46 9.61 -21.09
C ARG A 65 -2.18 9.09 -20.43
N SER A 66 -1.94 7.78 -20.45
CA SER A 66 -0.74 7.16 -19.89
C SER A 66 0.54 7.74 -20.49
N GLN A 67 0.60 7.85 -21.84
CA GLN A 67 1.75 8.41 -22.54
C GLN A 67 1.95 9.90 -22.22
N ALA A 68 0.86 10.68 -22.11
CA ALA A 68 0.94 12.09 -21.77
C ALA A 68 1.49 12.28 -20.35
N VAL A 69 0.97 11.54 -19.36
CA VAL A 69 1.42 11.59 -17.98
C VAL A 69 2.85 11.08 -17.85
N GLU A 70 3.21 9.99 -18.53
CA GLU A 70 4.58 9.43 -18.51
C GLU A 70 5.62 10.43 -18.99
N ARG A 71 5.34 11.21 -20.07
CA ARG A 71 6.25 12.29 -20.51
C ARG A 71 6.52 13.31 -19.39
N VAL A 72 5.49 13.69 -18.66
CA VAL A 72 5.63 14.63 -17.53
C VAL A 72 6.41 13.98 -16.38
N VAL A 73 6.08 12.73 -16.03
CA VAL A 73 6.80 11.98 -14.98
C VAL A 73 8.30 11.89 -15.30
N ARG A 74 8.68 11.65 -16.54
CA ARG A 74 10.10 11.63 -16.95
C ARG A 74 10.82 12.96 -16.71
N VAL A 75 10.14 14.08 -16.96
CA VAL A 75 10.72 15.40 -16.66
C VAL A 75 10.82 15.61 -15.14
N LEU A 76 9.80 15.23 -14.38
CA LEU A 76 9.83 15.32 -12.92
C LEU A 76 10.92 14.42 -12.29
N GLU A 77 11.25 13.31 -12.92
CA GLU A 77 12.39 12.46 -12.55
C GLU A 77 13.72 13.17 -12.82
N ALA A 78 13.88 13.77 -13.98
CA ALA A 78 15.07 14.54 -14.33
C ALA A 78 15.27 15.74 -13.38
N ASP A 79 14.19 16.35 -12.91
CA ASP A 79 14.21 17.43 -11.91
C ASP A 79 14.45 16.90 -10.48
N GLY A 80 14.53 15.58 -10.26
CA GLY A 80 14.69 14.96 -8.95
C GLY A 80 13.47 15.08 -8.03
N ILE A 81 12.29 15.43 -8.58
CA ILE A 81 11.02 15.49 -7.85
C ILE A 81 10.49 14.07 -7.63
N VAL A 82 10.38 13.27 -8.70
CA VAL A 82 10.05 11.86 -8.62
C VAL A 82 11.35 11.07 -8.57
N ARG A 83 11.49 10.19 -7.57
CA ARG A 83 12.72 9.41 -7.34
C ARG A 83 12.40 7.92 -7.25
N GLY A 84 13.40 7.10 -7.57
CA GLY A 84 13.31 5.66 -7.34
C GLY A 84 12.32 4.95 -8.26
N ARG A 85 12.33 5.27 -9.57
CA ARG A 85 11.55 4.56 -10.60
C ARG A 85 11.64 3.05 -10.43
N ARG A 86 10.49 2.39 -10.51
CA ARG A 86 10.35 0.93 -10.37
C ARG A 86 10.17 0.22 -11.71
N ASN A 87 9.82 0.95 -12.79
CA ASN A 87 9.35 0.40 -14.06
C ASN A 87 8.12 -0.50 -13.89
N GLU A 88 7.30 -0.15 -12.93
CA GLU A 88 6.06 -0.82 -12.58
C GLU A 88 4.89 0.16 -12.74
N ALA A 89 3.91 -0.22 -13.55
CA ALA A 89 2.76 0.62 -13.83
C ALA A 89 1.58 0.29 -12.90
N TYR A 90 1.07 1.32 -12.23
CA TYR A 90 -0.12 1.23 -11.39
C TYR A 90 -1.36 1.73 -12.14
N PRO A 91 -2.51 1.09 -11.94
CA PRO A 91 -3.76 1.52 -12.55
C PRO A 91 -4.30 2.76 -11.84
N VAL A 92 -4.74 3.75 -12.62
CA VAL A 92 -5.54 4.88 -12.12
C VAL A 92 -6.99 4.56 -12.36
N LEU A 93 -7.73 4.27 -11.29
CA LEU A 93 -9.11 3.81 -11.32
C LEU A 93 -10.06 4.85 -10.72
N VAL A 94 -11.30 4.89 -11.18
CA VAL A 94 -12.40 5.57 -10.48
C VAL A 94 -12.87 4.69 -9.33
N ASN A 95 -13.26 3.45 -9.64
CA ASN A 95 -13.62 2.44 -8.65
C ASN A 95 -12.79 1.17 -8.86
N TRP A 96 -12.65 0.38 -7.81
CA TRP A 96 -12.04 -0.94 -7.93
C TRP A 96 -12.89 -1.85 -8.85
N GLY A 97 -12.21 -2.48 -9.82
CA GLY A 97 -12.88 -3.31 -10.83
C GLY A 97 -13.17 -2.59 -12.15
N ASP A 98 -13.06 -1.26 -12.19
CA ASP A 98 -13.19 -0.51 -13.44
C ASP A 98 -11.98 -0.73 -14.37
N ALA A 99 -12.17 -0.47 -15.65
CA ALA A 99 -11.05 -0.32 -16.57
C ALA A 99 -10.22 0.93 -16.18
N PRO A 100 -8.88 0.85 -16.21
CA PRO A 100 -8.05 2.00 -15.87
C PRO A 100 -8.29 3.19 -16.80
N LEU A 101 -8.47 4.38 -16.21
CA LEU A 101 -8.48 5.64 -16.97
C LEU A 101 -7.12 5.88 -17.65
N PHE A 102 -6.04 5.50 -16.97
CA PHE A 102 -4.67 5.45 -17.46
C PHE A 102 -3.77 4.68 -16.48
N ARG A 103 -2.51 4.58 -16.83
CA ARG A 103 -1.47 3.95 -16.01
C ARG A 103 -0.43 4.99 -15.62
N ILE A 104 0.12 4.86 -14.41
CA ILE A 104 1.17 5.74 -13.90
C ILE A 104 2.31 4.91 -13.32
N GLU A 105 3.55 5.39 -13.45
CA GLU A 105 4.71 4.83 -12.77
C GLU A 105 4.47 4.79 -11.24
N ARG A 106 4.75 3.65 -10.61
CA ARG A 106 4.54 3.41 -9.18
C ARG A 106 5.17 4.49 -8.31
N ALA A 107 6.42 4.91 -8.62
CA ALA A 107 7.12 5.93 -7.86
C ALA A 107 6.44 7.31 -7.96
N ALA A 108 5.70 7.58 -9.04
CA ALA A 108 4.99 8.84 -9.23
C ALA A 108 3.62 8.89 -8.57
N ALA A 109 2.99 7.74 -8.29
CA ALA A 109 1.62 7.68 -7.78
C ALA A 109 1.38 8.56 -6.53
N PRO A 110 2.25 8.57 -5.49
CA PRO A 110 2.05 9.42 -4.31
C PRO A 110 2.11 10.93 -4.64
N HIS A 111 2.97 11.34 -5.57
CA HIS A 111 3.10 12.75 -5.96
C HIS A 111 1.81 13.29 -6.59
N PHE A 112 1.09 12.44 -7.31
CA PHE A 112 -0.21 12.74 -7.88
C PHE A 112 -1.38 12.38 -6.96
N GLY A 113 -1.10 11.85 -5.76
CA GLY A 113 -2.11 11.42 -4.80
C GLY A 113 -3.05 10.36 -5.36
N ILE A 114 -2.55 9.51 -6.25
CA ILE A 114 -3.30 8.43 -6.87
C ILE A 114 -3.50 7.32 -5.84
N ARG A 115 -4.72 6.80 -5.77
CA ARG A 115 -5.02 5.64 -4.96
C ARG A 115 -4.24 4.44 -5.46
N SER A 116 -3.33 3.94 -4.61
CA SER A 116 -2.56 2.76 -4.88
C SER A 116 -3.18 1.54 -4.20
N TYR A 117 -2.97 0.39 -4.79
CA TYR A 117 -3.47 -0.88 -4.28
C TYR A 117 -2.28 -1.79 -3.97
N GLY A 118 -2.43 -2.59 -2.95
CA GLY A 118 -1.43 -3.59 -2.57
C GLY A 118 -2.08 -4.85 -2.03
N VAL A 119 -1.28 -5.90 -1.94
CA VAL A 119 -1.62 -7.18 -1.33
C VAL A 119 -0.71 -7.40 -0.13
N HIS A 120 -1.28 -7.69 1.03
CA HIS A 120 -0.55 -8.00 2.25
C HIS A 120 -1.03 -9.32 2.83
N MET A 121 -0.13 -10.21 3.17
CA MET A 121 -0.46 -11.52 3.71
C MET A 121 0.12 -11.68 5.11
N THR A 122 -0.73 -12.11 6.04
CA THR A 122 -0.32 -12.60 7.35
C THR A 122 -0.22 -14.12 7.30
N GLY A 123 1.02 -14.62 7.21
CA GLY A 123 1.32 -16.05 7.34
C GLY A 123 1.38 -16.41 8.83
N TYR A 124 0.69 -17.48 9.22
CA TYR A 124 0.66 -17.88 10.62
C TYR A 124 0.65 -19.41 10.79
N VAL A 125 1.09 -19.84 11.95
CA VAL A 125 1.01 -21.24 12.40
C VAL A 125 0.01 -21.30 13.55
N ARG A 126 -0.97 -22.19 13.46
CA ARG A 126 -1.94 -22.39 14.54
C ARG A 126 -1.33 -23.18 15.68
N THR A 127 -1.51 -22.71 16.92
CA THR A 127 -1.13 -23.42 18.14
C THR A 127 -2.27 -23.42 19.17
N PRO A 128 -2.24 -24.28 20.20
CA PRO A 128 -3.27 -24.29 21.25
C PRO A 128 -3.37 -22.94 21.99
N ASP A 129 -2.27 -22.19 22.10
CA ASP A 129 -2.18 -20.91 22.81
C ASP A 129 -2.51 -19.69 21.92
N GLY A 130 -2.93 -19.93 20.68
CA GLY A 130 -3.22 -18.92 19.65
C GLY A 130 -2.21 -18.97 18.50
N PRO A 131 -2.37 -18.11 17.49
CA PRO A 131 -1.49 -18.13 16.32
C PRO A 131 -0.10 -17.60 16.64
N GLN A 132 0.91 -18.23 16.02
CA GLN A 132 2.23 -17.66 15.84
C GLN A 132 2.30 -17.05 14.44
N ILE A 133 2.83 -15.83 14.34
CA ILE A 133 2.80 -15.02 13.11
C ILE A 133 4.21 -14.93 12.53
N TRP A 134 4.34 -15.19 11.25
CA TRP A 134 5.55 -14.94 10.51
C TRP A 134 5.70 -13.43 10.21
N VAL A 135 6.74 -12.83 10.75
CA VAL A 135 7.10 -11.42 10.58
C VAL A 135 8.35 -11.34 9.73
N ALA A 136 8.34 -10.54 8.68
CA ALA A 136 9.50 -10.31 7.83
C ALA A 136 10.28 -9.08 8.30
N ARG A 137 11.60 -9.09 8.16
CA ARG A 137 12.45 -7.91 8.25
C ARG A 137 12.90 -7.52 6.85
N ARG A 138 12.52 -6.33 6.44
CA ARG A 138 12.89 -5.76 5.14
C ARG A 138 14.40 -5.62 5.01
N ALA A 139 14.92 -5.93 3.82
CA ALA A 139 16.33 -5.80 3.55
C ALA A 139 16.80 -4.33 3.72
N LYS A 140 18.02 -4.16 4.24
CA LYS A 140 18.63 -2.85 4.52
C LYS A 140 18.88 -2.01 3.26
N ASN A 141 18.92 -2.65 2.09
CA ASN A 141 19.10 -2.00 0.79
C ASN A 141 17.79 -1.63 0.10
N LYS A 142 16.63 -1.91 0.72
CA LYS A 142 15.32 -1.49 0.18
C LYS A 142 15.27 0.04 0.08
N PRO A 143 14.80 0.60 -1.03
CA PRO A 143 14.74 2.05 -1.22
C PRO A 143 13.68 2.74 -0.35
N THR A 144 12.73 1.97 0.20
CA THR A 144 11.70 2.49 1.11
C THR A 144 11.62 1.63 2.35
N TYR A 145 11.62 2.28 3.52
CA TYR A 145 11.50 1.61 4.83
C TYR A 145 12.52 0.49 5.05
N PRO A 146 13.84 0.71 4.81
CA PRO A 146 14.87 -0.30 4.98
C PRO A 146 14.96 -0.77 6.43
N GLY A 147 15.12 -2.09 6.63
CA GLY A 147 15.32 -2.71 7.94
C GLY A 147 14.11 -2.72 8.86
N MET A 148 12.97 -2.14 8.46
CA MET A 148 11.73 -2.20 9.24
C MET A 148 11.09 -3.58 9.17
N LEU A 149 10.24 -3.89 10.15
CA LEU A 149 9.40 -5.07 10.12
C LEU A 149 8.26 -4.91 9.11
N ASP A 150 7.87 -6.01 8.47
CA ASP A 150 6.79 -6.08 7.48
C ASP A 150 5.88 -7.28 7.76
N ASN A 151 4.75 -7.35 7.08
CA ASN A 151 3.94 -8.57 7.04
C ASN A 151 4.76 -9.72 6.45
N THR A 152 4.28 -10.94 6.54
CA THR A 152 4.98 -12.13 6.00
C THR A 152 5.31 -11.93 4.53
N VAL A 153 4.35 -11.39 3.76
CA VAL A 153 4.49 -11.01 2.35
C VAL A 153 3.72 -9.73 2.09
N ALA A 154 4.29 -8.80 1.31
CA ALA A 154 3.65 -7.52 1.00
C ALA A 154 4.11 -6.95 -0.35
N GLY A 155 3.24 -6.95 -1.33
CA GLY A 155 3.50 -6.43 -2.67
C GLY A 155 2.54 -5.33 -3.12
N GLY A 156 2.97 -4.55 -4.11
CA GLY A 156 2.10 -3.62 -4.83
C GLY A 156 1.19 -4.37 -5.80
N GLN A 157 0.08 -3.74 -6.21
CA GLN A 157 -0.84 -4.31 -7.19
C GLN A 157 -0.68 -3.60 -8.55
N PRO A 158 0.17 -4.12 -9.45
CA PRO A 158 0.35 -3.53 -10.77
C PRO A 158 -0.81 -3.86 -11.72
N VAL A 159 -0.81 -3.21 -12.88
CA VAL A 159 -1.75 -3.55 -13.95
C VAL A 159 -1.46 -4.94 -14.52
N GLY A 160 -2.51 -5.61 -15.00
CA GLY A 160 -2.37 -6.84 -15.79
C GLY A 160 -2.28 -8.13 -15.00
N ILE A 161 -2.33 -8.07 -13.67
CA ILE A 161 -2.36 -9.27 -12.82
C ILE A 161 -3.52 -9.19 -11.82
N GLY A 162 -4.23 -10.29 -11.62
CA GLY A 162 -5.30 -10.36 -10.62
C GLY A 162 -4.74 -10.45 -9.19
N LEU A 163 -5.53 -10.03 -8.19
CA LEU A 163 -5.10 -9.99 -6.79
C LEU A 163 -4.51 -11.30 -6.28
N HIS A 164 -5.22 -12.41 -6.50
CA HIS A 164 -4.77 -13.71 -6.00
C HIS A 164 -3.50 -14.18 -6.72
N ALA A 165 -3.43 -13.96 -8.05
CA ALA A 165 -2.24 -14.31 -8.81
C ALA A 165 -1.01 -13.48 -8.38
N ASN A 166 -1.23 -12.19 -8.08
CA ASN A 166 -0.19 -11.32 -7.52
C ASN A 166 0.25 -11.80 -6.13
N MET A 167 -0.69 -12.14 -5.24
CA MET A 167 -0.37 -12.68 -3.92
C MET A 167 0.46 -13.97 -4.03
N VAL A 168 0.10 -14.89 -4.91
CA VAL A 168 0.87 -16.13 -5.15
C VAL A 168 2.28 -15.83 -5.66
N LYS A 169 2.41 -14.86 -6.57
CA LYS A 169 3.72 -14.39 -7.07
C LYS A 169 4.59 -13.85 -5.94
N GLU A 170 4.06 -12.91 -5.14
CA GLU A 170 4.78 -12.29 -4.02
C GLU A 170 5.14 -13.33 -2.94
N CYS A 171 4.27 -14.31 -2.67
CA CYS A 171 4.54 -15.43 -1.75
C CYS A 171 5.81 -16.20 -2.14
N TRP A 172 6.01 -16.44 -3.43
CA TRP A 172 7.21 -17.10 -3.91
C TRP A 172 8.43 -16.16 -3.84
N GLU A 173 8.31 -14.95 -4.36
CA GLU A 173 9.42 -14.00 -4.48
C GLU A 173 9.96 -13.59 -3.11
N GLU A 174 9.11 -13.15 -2.19
CA GLU A 174 9.56 -12.65 -0.88
C GLU A 174 9.80 -13.76 0.15
N ALA A 175 9.01 -14.84 0.15
CA ALA A 175 9.00 -15.82 1.24
C ALA A 175 9.28 -17.28 0.82
N GLY A 176 9.49 -17.55 -0.47
CA GLY A 176 9.72 -18.90 -0.99
C GLY A 176 8.58 -19.88 -0.70
N ILE A 177 7.36 -19.36 -0.53
CA ILE A 177 6.17 -20.16 -0.28
C ILE A 177 5.76 -20.82 -1.61
N PRO A 178 5.78 -22.16 -1.68
CA PRO A 178 5.46 -22.86 -2.93
C PRO A 178 4.00 -22.68 -3.33
N LEU A 179 3.73 -22.81 -4.62
CA LEU A 179 2.42 -22.61 -5.22
C LEU A 179 1.30 -23.41 -4.52
N GLU A 180 1.59 -24.64 -4.11
CA GLU A 180 0.64 -25.54 -3.45
C GLU A 180 0.15 -24.97 -2.10
N LEU A 181 0.99 -24.23 -1.41
CA LEU A 181 0.63 -23.52 -0.17
C LEU A 181 0.04 -22.14 -0.50
N ALA A 182 0.71 -21.34 -1.34
CA ALA A 182 0.33 -19.97 -1.64
C ALA A 182 -1.09 -19.84 -2.22
N ARG A 183 -1.55 -20.83 -3.00
CA ARG A 183 -2.93 -20.85 -3.54
C ARG A 183 -4.03 -20.95 -2.48
N ASN A 184 -3.68 -21.34 -1.25
CA ASN A 184 -4.62 -21.39 -0.13
C ASN A 184 -4.72 -20.06 0.63
N ALA A 185 -3.98 -19.02 0.21
CA ALA A 185 -4.13 -17.69 0.79
C ALA A 185 -5.54 -17.16 0.54
N ILE A 186 -6.23 -16.77 1.61
CA ILE A 186 -7.62 -16.32 1.57
C ILE A 186 -7.63 -14.80 1.66
N CYS A 187 -8.26 -14.12 0.68
CA CYS A 187 -8.52 -12.70 0.79
C CYS A 187 -9.62 -12.47 1.83
N VAL A 188 -9.28 -11.85 2.94
CA VAL A 188 -10.15 -11.70 4.12
C VAL A 188 -10.71 -10.29 4.29
N GLY A 189 -10.38 -9.39 3.39
CA GLY A 189 -10.87 -8.03 3.38
C GLY A 189 -9.83 -7.03 2.88
N ALA A 190 -10.08 -5.76 3.15
CA ALA A 190 -9.15 -4.69 2.84
C ALA A 190 -9.15 -3.63 3.94
N ILE A 191 -7.99 -3.03 4.15
CA ILE A 191 -7.84 -1.82 4.94
C ILE A 191 -7.62 -0.63 4.01
N THR A 192 -8.06 0.55 4.44
CA THR A 192 -7.86 1.81 3.72
C THR A 192 -7.28 2.85 4.65
N TYR A 193 -6.42 3.68 4.12
CA TYR A 193 -5.86 4.80 4.87
C TYR A 193 -5.53 5.96 3.93
N ARG A 194 -5.34 7.14 4.51
CA ARG A 194 -4.94 8.33 3.76
C ARG A 194 -3.95 9.14 4.60
N MET A 195 -2.70 9.14 4.21
CA MET A 195 -1.64 9.82 4.95
C MET A 195 -0.76 10.70 4.06
N ASP A 196 -0.22 11.76 4.66
CA ASP A 196 0.87 12.51 4.07
C ASP A 196 2.17 11.71 4.15
N GLY A 197 2.78 11.50 3.00
CA GLY A 197 4.14 10.98 2.90
C GLY A 197 5.11 12.07 2.44
N GLU A 198 6.39 11.79 2.46
CA GLU A 198 7.42 12.70 1.92
C GLU A 198 7.13 13.03 0.45
N ASP A 199 6.77 12.01 -0.35
CA ASP A 199 6.53 12.12 -1.78
C ASP A 199 5.13 12.63 -2.14
N GLY A 200 4.21 12.81 -1.19
CA GLY A 200 2.85 13.26 -1.43
C GLY A 200 1.79 12.48 -0.66
N LEU A 201 0.56 12.49 -1.16
CA LEU A 201 -0.58 11.82 -0.53
C LEU A 201 -0.59 10.33 -0.90
N LYS A 202 -0.82 9.49 0.11
CA LYS A 202 -0.97 8.03 -0.02
C LYS A 202 -2.37 7.59 0.39
N PRO A 203 -3.37 7.67 -0.51
CA PRO A 203 -4.73 7.19 -0.26
C PRO A 203 -4.83 5.71 -0.67
N ASP A 204 -4.15 4.85 0.06
CA ASP A 204 -3.92 3.47 -0.36
C ASP A 204 -4.98 2.50 0.16
N VAL A 205 -5.14 1.40 -0.56
CA VAL A 205 -5.95 0.24 -0.21
C VAL A 205 -5.04 -0.98 -0.16
N GLN A 206 -5.03 -1.69 0.97
CA GLN A 206 -4.31 -2.95 1.10
C GLN A 206 -5.30 -4.09 1.23
N PHE A 207 -5.31 -5.01 0.27
CA PHE A 207 -6.05 -6.25 0.35
C PHE A 207 -5.34 -7.19 1.31
N CYS A 208 -6.03 -7.58 2.36
CA CYS A 208 -5.50 -8.45 3.40
C CYS A 208 -5.73 -9.91 3.04
N PHE A 209 -4.70 -10.71 3.14
CA PHE A 209 -4.74 -12.17 2.97
C PHE A 209 -4.26 -12.85 4.24
N ASP A 210 -4.90 -13.96 4.58
CA ASP A 210 -4.43 -14.88 5.62
C ASP A 210 -3.98 -16.19 4.99
N LEU A 211 -2.88 -16.74 5.50
CA LEU A 211 -2.39 -18.06 5.10
C LEU A 211 -1.91 -18.85 6.32
N GLU A 212 -2.62 -19.93 6.63
CA GLU A 212 -2.13 -20.89 7.62
C GLU A 212 -1.02 -21.73 6.99
N LEU A 213 0.16 -21.69 7.58
CA LEU A 213 1.35 -22.41 7.13
C LEU A 213 1.59 -23.63 8.02
N PRO A 214 2.10 -24.74 7.46
CA PRO A 214 2.51 -25.91 8.26
C PRO A 214 3.55 -25.53 9.31
N ALA A 215 3.52 -26.17 10.47
CA ALA A 215 4.45 -25.90 11.58
C ALA A 215 5.93 -26.17 11.24
N ASP A 216 6.17 -27.04 10.28
CA ASP A 216 7.50 -27.40 9.78
C ASP A 216 7.95 -26.53 8.58
N PHE A 217 7.08 -25.63 8.08
CA PHE A 217 7.45 -24.70 7.02
C PHE A 217 8.21 -23.50 7.60
N THR A 218 9.30 -23.13 6.96
CA THR A 218 10.07 -21.92 7.28
C THR A 218 10.21 -21.06 6.03
N PRO A 219 9.69 -19.81 6.04
CA PRO A 219 9.86 -18.88 4.93
C PRO A 219 11.35 -18.59 4.68
N ARG A 220 11.66 -18.36 3.42
CA ARG A 220 13.02 -17.96 2.99
C ARG A 220 12.94 -16.95 1.85
N ASN A 221 13.72 -15.92 1.93
CA ASN A 221 13.84 -14.92 0.89
C ASN A 221 14.41 -15.52 -0.41
N THR A 222 13.82 -15.20 -1.57
CA THR A 222 14.30 -15.66 -2.88
C THR A 222 14.72 -14.52 -3.81
N ASP A 223 14.32 -13.27 -3.53
CA ASP A 223 14.57 -12.09 -4.38
C ASP A 223 15.52 -11.03 -3.76
N GLY A 224 15.90 -11.21 -2.50
CA GLY A 224 16.77 -10.27 -1.78
C GLY A 224 16.04 -9.10 -1.13
N GLU A 225 14.70 -9.12 -1.07
CA GLU A 225 13.91 -8.06 -0.46
C GLU A 225 13.69 -8.21 1.05
N VAL A 226 13.92 -9.40 1.60
CA VAL A 226 13.77 -9.73 3.02
C VAL A 226 15.12 -10.22 3.59
N ASP A 227 15.59 -9.63 4.69
CA ASP A 227 16.81 -10.06 5.39
C ASP A 227 16.55 -11.28 6.29
N GLU A 228 15.41 -11.31 6.98
CA GLU A 228 15.14 -12.32 8.02
C GLU A 228 13.64 -12.51 8.24
N PHE A 229 13.26 -13.72 8.67
CA PHE A 229 11.91 -14.04 9.12
C PHE A 229 11.93 -14.45 10.58
N PHE A 230 10.90 -14.04 11.33
CA PHE A 230 10.66 -14.39 12.72
C PHE A 230 9.30 -15.05 12.88
N LEU A 231 9.23 -16.14 13.61
CA LEU A 231 7.96 -16.70 14.05
C LEU A 231 7.67 -16.21 15.47
N TRP A 232 6.76 -15.27 15.60
CA TRP A 232 6.42 -14.67 16.89
C TRP A 232 5.04 -15.08 17.38
N ASP A 233 4.93 -15.28 18.71
CA ASP A 233 3.62 -15.32 19.34
C ASP A 233 2.82 -14.04 19.02
N TRP A 234 1.51 -14.19 18.82
CA TRP A 234 0.65 -13.06 18.46
C TRP A 234 0.68 -11.93 19.50
N ARG A 235 0.84 -12.26 20.80
CA ARG A 235 0.91 -11.25 21.88
C ARG A 235 2.14 -10.39 21.74
N LYS A 236 3.29 -10.99 21.47
CA LYS A 236 4.52 -10.26 21.19
C LYS A 236 4.35 -9.37 19.94
N THR A 237 3.73 -9.91 18.89
CA THR A 237 3.47 -9.13 17.67
C THR A 237 2.54 -7.94 17.97
N ALA A 238 1.48 -8.15 18.74
CA ALA A 238 0.55 -7.10 19.16
C ALA A 238 1.22 -6.01 20.05
N GLU A 239 2.10 -6.41 20.95
CA GLU A 239 2.90 -5.50 21.77
C GLU A 239 3.81 -4.62 20.90
N VAL A 240 4.56 -5.22 19.97
CA VAL A 240 5.46 -4.46 19.07
C VAL A 240 4.66 -3.51 18.18
N VAL A 241 3.51 -3.94 17.64
CA VAL A 241 2.60 -3.08 16.87
C VAL A 241 2.10 -1.92 17.70
N ALA A 242 1.63 -2.18 18.94
CA ALA A 242 1.06 -1.13 19.79
C ALA A 242 2.13 -0.14 20.28
N GLU A 243 3.28 -0.63 20.73
CA GLU A 243 4.20 0.14 21.57
C GLU A 243 5.43 0.70 20.82
N THR A 244 5.72 0.19 19.61
CA THR A 244 6.93 0.59 18.88
C THR A 244 6.59 1.18 17.49
N ARG A 245 7.61 1.63 16.79
CA ARG A 245 7.58 2.00 15.37
C ARG A 245 8.49 1.10 14.52
N GLU A 246 8.68 -0.13 14.95
CA GLU A 246 9.52 -1.08 14.22
C GLU A 246 8.87 -1.58 12.93
N PHE A 247 7.56 -1.74 12.94
CA PHE A 247 6.82 -2.10 11.71
C PHE A 247 6.70 -0.90 10.76
N LYS A 248 6.85 -1.17 9.47
CA LYS A 248 6.41 -0.25 8.41
C LYS A 248 4.96 0.14 8.68
N PHE A 249 4.65 1.42 8.54
CA PHE A 249 3.42 2.04 9.05
C PHE A 249 2.12 1.27 8.73
N ASN A 250 1.93 0.84 7.48
CA ASN A 250 0.70 0.17 7.03
C ASN A 250 0.61 -1.30 7.46
N CYS A 251 1.73 -1.94 7.74
CA CYS A 251 1.76 -3.32 8.25
C CYS A 251 1.12 -3.43 9.63
N ASN A 252 1.22 -2.37 10.45
CA ASN A 252 0.49 -2.29 11.71
C ASN A 252 -1.01 -2.45 11.50
N LEU A 253 -1.60 -1.78 10.49
CA LEU A 253 -3.04 -1.84 10.23
C LEU A 253 -3.49 -3.24 9.80
N VAL A 254 -2.70 -3.90 8.96
CA VAL A 254 -2.96 -5.29 8.52
C VAL A 254 -2.94 -6.26 9.70
N LEU A 255 -1.96 -6.11 10.60
CA LEU A 255 -1.86 -6.95 11.80
C LEU A 255 -3.00 -6.66 12.79
N ILE A 256 -3.38 -5.40 13.01
CA ILE A 256 -4.54 -5.04 13.85
C ILE A 256 -5.82 -5.65 13.27
N ASP A 257 -6.03 -5.60 11.94
CA ASP A 257 -7.16 -6.25 11.28
C ASP A 257 -7.14 -7.78 11.49
N PHE A 258 -5.97 -8.40 11.37
CA PHE A 258 -5.78 -9.82 11.68
C PHE A 258 -6.18 -10.13 13.13
N PHE A 259 -5.71 -9.36 14.11
CA PHE A 259 -6.03 -9.59 15.53
C PHE A 259 -7.54 -9.49 15.79
N ILE A 260 -8.23 -8.53 15.18
CA ILE A 260 -9.69 -8.40 15.28
C ILE A 260 -10.40 -9.62 14.71
N ARG A 261 -10.08 -10.01 13.48
CA ARG A 261 -10.74 -11.11 12.78
C ARG A 261 -10.52 -12.47 13.41
N HIS A 262 -9.37 -12.65 14.09
CA HIS A 262 -9.06 -13.87 14.82
C HIS A 262 -9.50 -13.85 16.28
N GLY A 263 -10.24 -12.80 16.72
CA GLY A 263 -10.74 -12.71 18.10
C GLY A 263 -9.65 -12.57 19.16
N LEU A 264 -8.49 -12.01 18.80
CA LEU A 264 -7.34 -11.83 19.67
C LEU A 264 -7.37 -10.52 20.45
N ILE A 265 -8.23 -9.58 20.03
CA ILE A 265 -8.51 -8.34 20.74
C ILE A 265 -9.84 -8.49 21.45
N ASP A 266 -9.85 -8.21 22.75
CA ASP A 266 -11.05 -8.26 23.58
C ASP A 266 -12.10 -7.25 23.05
N PRO A 267 -13.31 -7.70 22.66
CA PRO A 267 -14.36 -6.82 22.16
C PRO A 267 -14.95 -5.91 23.27
N ASP A 268 -14.74 -6.21 24.54
CA ASP A 268 -15.20 -5.37 25.66
C ASP A 268 -14.25 -4.19 25.96
N ARG A 269 -13.16 -4.05 25.22
CA ARG A 269 -12.29 -2.87 25.30
C ARG A 269 -13.07 -1.61 24.92
N ALA A 270 -12.85 -0.53 25.65
CA ALA A 270 -13.54 0.75 25.41
C ALA A 270 -13.24 1.35 24.02
N ASP A 271 -12.06 1.06 23.43
CA ASP A 271 -11.60 1.56 22.15
C ASP A 271 -11.83 0.59 20.96
N TYR A 272 -12.50 -0.57 21.19
CA TYR A 272 -12.64 -1.62 20.18
C TYR A 272 -13.34 -1.13 18.92
N LEU A 273 -14.47 -0.44 19.04
CA LEU A 273 -15.22 0.07 17.88
C LEU A 273 -14.46 1.16 17.13
N ASP A 274 -13.69 1.99 17.82
CA ASP A 274 -12.84 3.01 17.19
C ASP A 274 -11.69 2.37 16.40
N ILE A 275 -11.11 1.28 16.91
CA ILE A 275 -10.09 0.49 16.21
C ILE A 275 -10.70 -0.11 14.94
N VAL A 276 -11.86 -0.80 15.03
CA VAL A 276 -12.53 -1.43 13.88
C VAL A 276 -12.86 -0.40 12.79
N ALA A 277 -13.46 0.73 13.18
CA ALA A 277 -13.85 1.80 12.25
C ALA A 277 -12.63 2.50 11.64
N GLY A 278 -11.55 2.63 12.41
CA GLY A 278 -10.34 3.34 12.00
C GLY A 278 -9.54 2.67 10.90
N LEU A 279 -9.73 1.36 10.68
CA LEU A 279 -9.03 0.58 9.65
C LEU A 279 -9.58 0.78 8.23
N ARG A 280 -10.73 1.46 8.07
CA ARG A 280 -11.44 1.60 6.78
C ARG A 280 -11.92 3.03 6.56
N ARG A 281 -10.96 3.98 6.54
CA ARG A 281 -11.22 5.43 6.37
C ARG A 281 -10.86 5.95 4.97
#